data_150711358e1b425b4dc4a6fecbee80da
#
_entry.id   150711358e1b425b4dc4a6fecbee80da
#
_cell.length_a   1.000
_cell.length_b   1.000
_cell.length_c   1.000
_cell.angle_alpha   90.00
_cell.angle_beta   90.00
_cell.angle_gamma   90.00
#
_symmetry.space_group_name_H-M   'P 1'
#
loop_
_entity.id
_entity.type
_entity.pdbx_description
1 polymer ?
#
loop_
_entity_poly.entity_id
_entity_poly.type
_entity_poly.pdbx_seq_one_letter_code
_entity_poly.pdbx_strand_id
1 'polypeptide(L)'
;MRIKLKTEEKKMSMSKNIARLAVTAGLTAALSFGGVMAPVAMAFAAGNTTVTFNDSDYAASTTYKGIQIFKAKVTKDNGTTSVSGIEWAGTDNEIQTAVVNAIKKKDKIYSSNYAQDAADWLSANAEGTGIDSKVASDNVFSLIAANLKDSTAWQKTNKGEASLSGLDAGYWLFLTDSAGKLDGKSTDAFTSPVYAVIDGTNTTVNITPKKSVPTVEKKILDDNKVKDNITAVPATDWDDVADSQIGQEVNYKLAGTVASNYATFDTYAYKFTDKLSTGLDYIADSAKVFALKDGTYTEISSENYTVTSADSSNENTLTVEFKVGDGDKGLKDVQGIDASTQIVVFYKAKLNKDAVIGNKDVDFGGNPNTVMLTYSNNPYGEDKGVTIEDTVADFAFKLNLKKVDQGTEKGLGDAVFTIQSADTNTRDQYVASKDNEAKNIVAGQLVSVEGTDLPDYVKFTSSKVSGKEGMIEVKGLDAGSYKVTEIETPDDTKYTKASPFTFTITPTYNKATMKVTNLAATVSETGRTDIAVGELDNSAGDNKLTGTQNGIDGATGLVTINVGNTKSIGLPLTGLNGVTFTWIAGGAVLCIGVAHLIRSRKQAEESEQE
;
A
#
# COMPACT_ATOMS: atom_id res chain seq x y z
N MET A 1 -52.26 -8.32 35.51
CA MET A 1 -50.89 -8.78 35.83
C MET A 1 -49.87 -8.54 34.68
N ARG A 2 -50.23 -8.69 33.41
CA ARG A 2 -49.30 -8.44 32.25
C ARG A 2 -48.94 -6.97 32.02
N ILE A 3 -49.74 -6.00 32.41
CA ILE A 3 -49.47 -4.55 32.20
C ILE A 3 -48.48 -4.02 33.23
N LYS A 4 -48.49 -4.51 34.49
CA LYS A 4 -47.51 -4.14 35.52
C LYS A 4 -46.11 -4.66 35.21
N LEU A 5 -46.00 -5.88 34.64
CA LEU A 5 -44.71 -6.44 34.25
C LEU A 5 -44.05 -5.68 33.08
N LYS A 6 -44.80 -5.21 32.09
CA LYS A 6 -44.29 -4.37 30.99
C LYS A 6 -43.77 -3.01 31.47
N THR A 7 -44.44 -2.43 32.50
CA THR A 7 -44.01 -1.13 33.05
C THR A 7 -42.74 -1.28 33.90
N GLU A 8 -42.57 -2.39 34.58
CA GLU A 8 -41.36 -2.72 35.37
C GLU A 8 -40.18 -3.08 34.46
N GLU A 9 -40.40 -3.82 33.38
CA GLU A 9 -39.35 -4.10 32.38
C GLU A 9 -38.91 -2.83 31.65
N LYS A 10 -39.82 -1.91 31.35
CA LYS A 10 -39.51 -0.61 30.72
C LYS A 10 -38.72 0.28 31.67
N LYS A 11 -39.05 0.30 32.98
CA LYS A 11 -38.27 1.01 34.02
C LYS A 11 -36.90 0.38 34.24
N MET A 12 -36.78 -0.94 34.20
CA MET A 12 -35.51 -1.64 34.34
C MET A 12 -34.60 -1.47 33.10
N SER A 13 -35.18 -1.37 31.91
CA SER A 13 -34.46 -1.05 30.66
C SER A 13 -33.98 0.40 30.65
N MET A 14 -34.79 1.36 31.13
CA MET A 14 -34.39 2.76 31.27
C MET A 14 -33.23 2.94 32.29
N SER A 15 -33.28 2.23 33.42
CA SER A 15 -32.21 2.23 34.43
C SER A 15 -30.87 1.68 33.88
N LYS A 16 -30.92 0.65 33.04
CA LYS A 16 -29.73 0.08 32.40
C LYS A 16 -29.11 1.02 31.34
N ASN A 17 -29.93 1.82 30.65
CA ASN A 17 -29.43 2.76 29.64
C ASN A 17 -28.82 4.01 30.28
N ILE A 18 -29.37 4.48 31.40
CA ILE A 18 -28.78 5.57 32.20
C ILE A 18 -27.43 5.14 32.82
N ALA A 19 -27.34 3.89 33.31
CA ALA A 19 -26.09 3.34 33.80
C ALA A 19 -25.01 3.22 32.70
N ARG A 20 -25.39 3.05 31.43
CA ARG A 20 -24.43 3.01 30.31
C ARG A 20 -23.88 4.38 29.92
N LEU A 21 -24.64 5.46 30.09
CA LEU A 21 -24.12 6.82 29.87
C LEU A 21 -23.06 7.23 30.92
N ALA A 22 -23.15 6.68 32.13
CA ALA A 22 -22.22 6.97 33.22
C ALA A 22 -21.02 6.02 33.28
N VAL A 23 -21.10 4.84 32.67
CA VAL A 23 -20.08 3.78 32.76
C VAL A 23 -18.78 4.13 32.01
N THR A 24 -18.82 5.02 31.01
CA THR A 24 -17.60 5.49 30.34
C THR A 24 -16.73 6.38 31.21
N ALA A 25 -17.25 6.92 32.30
CA ALA A 25 -16.51 7.78 33.25
C ALA A 25 -16.37 7.17 34.67
N GLY A 26 -16.73 5.89 34.86
CA GLY A 26 -16.65 5.23 36.18
C GLY A 26 -17.62 5.80 37.24
N LEU A 27 -18.65 6.52 36.82
CA LEU A 27 -19.67 7.10 37.68
C LEU A 27 -21.06 6.45 37.46
N THR A 28 -21.55 5.76 38.45
CA THR A 28 -22.96 5.32 38.50
C THR A 28 -23.78 6.50 39.06
N ALA A 29 -24.46 7.26 38.19
CA ALA A 29 -25.37 8.33 38.65
C ALA A 29 -26.80 7.75 38.75
N ALA A 30 -27.37 7.70 39.92
CA ALA A 30 -28.79 7.51 40.13
C ALA A 30 -29.47 8.90 40.16
N LEU A 31 -30.33 9.15 39.15
CA LEU A 31 -31.18 10.35 39.16
C LEU A 31 -32.40 10.11 40.04
N SER A 32 -32.49 10.79 41.18
CA SER A 32 -33.72 10.82 42.00
C SER A 32 -34.48 12.11 41.71
N PHE A 33 -35.66 11.99 41.10
CA PHE A 33 -36.57 13.10 40.86
C PHE A 33 -37.48 13.28 42.08
N GLY A 34 -37.41 14.42 42.72
CA GLY A 34 -38.29 14.71 43.82
C GLY A 34 -38.41 16.21 44.11
N GLY A 35 -39.59 16.75 43.87
CA GLY A 35 -40.16 17.87 44.59
C GLY A 35 -39.82 19.27 44.10
N VAL A 36 -40.86 20.01 43.71
CA VAL A 36 -40.81 21.47 43.51
C VAL A 36 -40.35 22.15 44.80
N MET A 37 -39.20 22.81 44.79
CA MET A 37 -38.72 23.68 45.85
C MET A 37 -38.57 25.10 45.31
N ALA A 38 -38.95 26.08 46.14
CA ALA A 38 -38.78 27.49 45.86
C ALA A 38 -37.34 27.88 45.57
N PRO A 39 -37.07 29.02 44.89
CA PRO A 39 -35.69 29.40 44.52
C PRO A 39 -34.90 29.79 45.76
N VAL A 40 -34.22 28.83 46.34
CA VAL A 40 -33.11 29.07 47.26
C VAL A 40 -31.89 29.17 46.37
N ALA A 41 -31.13 30.25 46.46
CA ALA A 41 -29.83 30.35 45.80
C ALA A 41 -28.97 29.16 46.26
N MET A 42 -28.88 28.13 45.42
CA MET A 42 -28.06 26.97 45.71
C MET A 42 -26.61 27.28 45.36
N ALA A 43 -25.74 27.19 46.35
CA ALA A 43 -24.30 27.26 46.11
C ALA A 43 -23.89 25.96 45.40
N PHE A 44 -23.54 26.06 44.11
CA PHE A 44 -22.89 24.99 43.39
C PHE A 44 -21.47 24.83 43.95
N ALA A 45 -20.98 23.59 44.04
CA ALA A 45 -19.60 23.37 44.48
C ALA A 45 -18.64 24.03 43.48
N ALA A 46 -17.78 24.91 43.99
CA ALA A 46 -16.73 25.56 43.20
C ALA A 46 -15.77 24.53 42.65
N GLY A 47 -15.36 24.73 41.41
CA GLY A 47 -14.65 23.76 40.62
C GLY A 47 -13.29 23.33 41.12
N ASN A 48 -13.19 22.09 41.54
CA ASN A 48 -11.91 21.45 41.89
C ASN A 48 -11.72 20.11 41.18
N THR A 49 -12.61 19.74 40.28
CA THR A 49 -12.47 18.50 39.53
C THR A 49 -11.52 18.69 38.34
N THR A 50 -10.65 17.72 38.16
CA THR A 50 -9.79 17.61 36.95
C THR A 50 -10.28 16.49 36.08
N VAL A 51 -10.52 16.79 34.80
CA VAL A 51 -10.79 15.81 33.79
C VAL A 51 -9.51 15.52 33.03
N THR A 52 -9.10 14.27 32.99
CA THR A 52 -7.91 13.81 32.27
C THR A 52 -8.33 12.97 31.06
N PHE A 53 -7.79 13.30 29.88
CA PHE A 53 -8.00 12.57 28.65
C PHE A 53 -6.89 11.53 28.49
N ASN A 54 -7.26 10.26 28.60
CA ASN A 54 -6.32 9.15 28.45
C ASN A 54 -6.11 8.86 26.95
N ASP A 55 -5.15 9.56 26.38
CA ASP A 55 -4.76 9.46 24.97
C ASP A 55 -3.24 9.23 24.90
N SER A 56 -2.83 7.98 25.04
CA SER A 56 -1.41 7.62 25.11
C SER A 56 -0.63 7.96 23.84
N ASP A 57 -1.30 7.92 22.69
CA ASP A 57 -0.63 8.01 21.39
C ASP A 57 -0.43 9.45 20.93
N TYR A 58 -1.37 10.35 21.25
CA TYR A 58 -1.38 11.74 20.76
C TYR A 58 -1.39 12.79 21.88
N ALA A 59 -1.19 12.40 23.14
CA ALA A 59 -1.25 13.30 24.30
C ALA A 59 -0.39 14.56 24.16
N ALA A 60 0.73 14.47 23.43
CA ALA A 60 1.62 15.60 23.22
C ALA A 60 1.17 16.56 22.10
N SER A 61 0.22 16.19 21.26
CA SER A 61 -0.11 16.94 20.04
C SER A 61 -1.59 17.28 19.89
N THR A 62 -2.50 16.44 20.42
CA THR A 62 -3.95 16.66 20.39
C THR A 62 -4.38 17.48 21.59
N THR A 63 -5.28 18.44 21.36
CA THR A 63 -5.90 19.23 22.43
C THR A 63 -7.38 18.92 22.55
N TYR A 64 -7.91 19.10 23.75
CA TYR A 64 -9.30 18.82 24.09
C TYR A 64 -9.99 20.07 24.59
N LYS A 65 -11.32 20.10 24.52
CA LYS A 65 -12.16 21.16 25.06
C LYS A 65 -13.37 20.61 25.79
N GLY A 66 -13.83 21.31 26.78
CA GLY A 66 -15.04 21.01 27.55
C GLY A 66 -15.90 22.25 27.73
N ILE A 67 -17.20 22.08 27.66
CA ILE A 67 -18.18 23.13 27.95
C ILE A 67 -19.22 22.61 28.93
N GLN A 68 -19.52 23.42 29.97
CA GLN A 68 -20.60 23.09 30.88
C GLN A 68 -21.95 23.37 30.23
N ILE A 69 -22.81 22.37 30.17
CA ILE A 69 -24.17 22.49 29.61
C ILE A 69 -25.15 22.86 30.70
N PHE A 70 -25.08 22.16 31.84
CA PHE A 70 -25.90 22.46 33.02
C PHE A 70 -25.04 22.56 34.26
N LYS A 71 -25.32 23.56 35.11
CA LYS A 71 -24.91 23.57 36.51
C LYS A 71 -25.81 22.63 37.28
N ALA A 72 -25.25 21.94 38.27
CA ALA A 72 -26.03 21.05 39.11
C ALA A 72 -25.36 20.86 40.47
N LYS A 73 -26.16 20.65 41.52
CA LYS A 73 -25.67 20.15 42.78
C LYS A 73 -25.49 18.64 42.70
N VAL A 74 -24.27 18.18 42.84
CA VAL A 74 -23.93 16.77 42.84
C VAL A 74 -23.55 16.35 44.24
N THR A 75 -24.20 15.31 44.78
CA THR A 75 -23.88 14.74 46.10
C THR A 75 -23.60 13.26 45.95
N LYS A 76 -22.60 12.77 46.71
CA LYS A 76 -22.26 11.35 46.79
C LYS A 76 -22.60 10.84 48.18
N ASP A 77 -23.43 9.81 48.24
CA ASP A 77 -23.75 9.13 49.48
C ASP A 77 -23.61 7.60 49.26
N ASN A 78 -22.74 6.97 50.03
CA ASN A 78 -22.49 5.54 50.00
C ASN A 78 -22.33 4.93 48.58
N GLY A 79 -21.62 5.65 47.71
CA GLY A 79 -21.39 5.21 46.32
C GLY A 79 -22.51 5.58 45.34
N THR A 80 -23.57 6.22 45.81
CA THR A 80 -24.66 6.70 44.98
C THR A 80 -24.45 8.20 44.69
N THR A 81 -24.45 8.56 43.40
CA THR A 81 -24.39 9.96 42.95
C THR A 81 -25.80 10.48 42.72
N SER A 82 -26.19 11.55 43.40
CA SER A 82 -27.46 12.27 43.23
C SER A 82 -27.20 13.63 42.64
N VAL A 83 -27.98 14.01 41.63
CA VAL A 83 -27.91 15.31 40.93
C VAL A 83 -29.24 16.04 41.13
N SER A 84 -29.17 17.31 41.51
CA SER A 84 -30.35 18.15 41.78
C SER A 84 -30.06 19.63 41.47
N GLY A 85 -31.11 20.45 41.35
CA GLY A 85 -31.00 21.89 41.11
C GLY A 85 -30.32 22.21 39.78
N ILE A 86 -30.85 21.65 38.72
CA ILE A 86 -30.29 21.79 37.37
C ILE A 86 -30.64 23.17 36.81
N GLU A 87 -29.62 23.93 36.44
CA GLU A 87 -29.72 25.25 35.81
C GLU A 87 -28.87 25.30 34.53
N TRP A 88 -29.21 26.18 33.60
CA TRP A 88 -28.37 26.43 32.45
C TRP A 88 -26.99 26.92 32.85
N ALA A 89 -25.94 26.41 32.22
CA ALA A 89 -24.61 27.00 32.37
C ALA A 89 -24.54 28.29 31.53
N GLY A 90 -23.66 29.21 31.94
CA GLY A 90 -23.52 30.52 31.28
C GLY A 90 -24.58 31.54 31.73
N THR A 91 -24.38 32.78 31.31
CA THR A 91 -25.24 33.93 31.63
C THR A 91 -26.02 34.44 30.42
N ASP A 92 -25.63 34.02 29.26
CA ASP A 92 -26.30 34.25 27.97
C ASP A 92 -27.13 33.02 27.60
N ASN A 93 -28.06 33.18 26.69
CA ASN A 93 -28.93 32.08 26.26
C ASN A 93 -28.28 31.18 25.19
N GLU A 94 -26.97 31.28 24.95
CA GLU A 94 -26.28 30.52 23.88
C GLU A 94 -26.43 29.01 24.11
N ILE A 95 -26.02 28.53 25.28
CA ILE A 95 -26.08 27.10 25.64
C ILE A 95 -27.52 26.59 25.63
N GLN A 96 -28.44 27.36 26.27
CA GLN A 96 -29.86 27.03 26.24
C GLN A 96 -30.38 26.89 24.82
N THR A 97 -30.09 27.86 23.95
CA THR A 97 -30.53 27.89 22.56
C THR A 97 -29.96 26.69 21.78
N ALA A 98 -28.65 26.40 21.96
CA ALA A 98 -28.00 25.29 21.30
C ALA A 98 -28.62 23.93 21.65
N VAL A 99 -28.87 23.70 22.95
CA VAL A 99 -29.45 22.45 23.45
C VAL A 99 -30.90 22.32 23.04
N VAL A 100 -31.72 23.35 23.25
CA VAL A 100 -33.15 23.34 22.91
C VAL A 100 -33.36 23.15 21.42
N ASN A 101 -32.54 23.78 20.56
CA ASN A 101 -32.63 23.58 19.11
C ASN A 101 -32.21 22.15 18.71
N ALA A 102 -31.22 21.57 19.36
CA ALA A 102 -30.84 20.18 19.13
C ALA A 102 -31.95 19.20 19.50
N ILE A 103 -32.58 19.42 20.67
CA ILE A 103 -33.73 18.64 21.12
C ILE A 103 -34.91 18.79 20.14
N LYS A 104 -35.27 20.01 19.75
CA LYS A 104 -36.38 20.28 18.79
C LYS A 104 -36.14 19.66 17.42
N LYS A 105 -34.91 19.50 17.00
CA LYS A 105 -34.59 18.80 15.74
C LYS A 105 -34.95 17.32 15.82
N LYS A 106 -34.80 16.71 17.01
CA LYS A 106 -35.16 15.30 17.28
C LYS A 106 -36.63 15.11 17.68
N ASP A 107 -37.14 16.07 18.45
CA ASP A 107 -38.52 16.05 18.98
C ASP A 107 -39.22 17.38 18.67
N LYS A 108 -39.99 17.41 17.59
CA LYS A 108 -40.66 18.61 17.09
C LYS A 108 -41.73 19.16 18.03
N ILE A 109 -42.22 18.36 19.00
CA ILE A 109 -43.20 18.78 19.98
C ILE A 109 -42.56 19.34 21.26
N TYR A 110 -41.26 19.20 21.43
CA TYR A 110 -40.56 19.76 22.57
C TYR A 110 -40.67 21.30 22.60
N SER A 111 -41.15 21.87 23.69
CA SER A 111 -41.42 23.31 23.80
C SER A 111 -40.84 23.98 25.04
N SER A 112 -40.26 23.20 25.97
CA SER A 112 -39.68 23.76 27.20
C SER A 112 -38.36 24.49 26.96
N ASN A 113 -38.11 25.52 27.76
CA ASN A 113 -36.86 26.23 27.85
C ASN A 113 -36.20 26.07 29.25
N TYR A 114 -36.77 25.25 30.12
CA TYR A 114 -36.23 24.99 31.45
C TYR A 114 -35.10 23.98 31.39
N ALA A 115 -34.01 24.23 32.13
CA ALA A 115 -32.84 23.38 32.18
C ALA A 115 -33.15 21.96 32.65
N GLN A 116 -34.04 21.84 33.68
CA GLN A 116 -34.47 20.52 34.18
C GLN A 116 -35.16 19.70 33.12
N ASP A 117 -36.14 20.29 32.38
CA ASP A 117 -36.85 19.58 31.34
C ASP A 117 -35.95 19.11 30.17
N ALA A 118 -34.97 19.94 29.83
CA ALA A 118 -33.94 19.59 28.84
C ALA A 118 -33.05 18.44 29.32
N ALA A 119 -32.59 18.48 30.57
CA ALA A 119 -31.81 17.41 31.16
C ALA A 119 -32.58 16.09 31.24
N ASP A 120 -33.87 16.16 31.63
CA ASP A 120 -34.74 15.02 31.69
C ASP A 120 -34.98 14.41 30.31
N TRP A 121 -35.21 15.27 29.29
CA TRP A 121 -35.33 14.82 27.90
C TRP A 121 -34.07 14.16 27.41
N LEU A 122 -32.89 14.76 27.62
CA LEU A 122 -31.58 14.19 27.25
C LEU A 122 -31.36 12.85 27.93
N SER A 123 -31.69 12.72 29.21
CA SER A 123 -31.54 11.47 29.96
C SER A 123 -32.47 10.36 29.44
N ALA A 124 -33.68 10.72 28.96
CA ALA A 124 -34.65 9.77 28.48
C ALA A 124 -34.46 9.37 27.02
N ASN A 125 -33.85 10.24 26.19
CA ASN A 125 -33.83 10.10 24.74
C ASN A 125 -32.45 10.11 24.11
N ALA A 126 -31.38 10.33 24.89
CA ALA A 126 -30.02 10.26 24.39
C ALA A 126 -29.67 8.82 24.01
N GLU A 127 -29.75 8.52 22.74
CA GLU A 127 -29.33 7.22 22.22
C GLU A 127 -27.80 7.09 22.28
N GLY A 128 -27.38 6.03 22.93
CA GLY A 128 -26.11 5.35 22.84
C GLY A 128 -24.88 6.15 22.38
N THR A 129 -24.29 6.94 23.25
CA THR A 129 -22.86 7.27 23.15
C THR A 129 -22.03 6.03 23.51
N GLY A 130 -22.51 4.87 23.09
CA GLY A 130 -21.98 3.57 23.47
C GLY A 130 -20.53 3.36 23.07
N ILE A 131 -20.00 2.28 23.59
CA ILE A 131 -18.62 1.78 23.44
C ILE A 131 -18.12 1.72 21.98
N ASP A 132 -19.00 1.77 20.99
CA ASP A 132 -18.71 1.47 19.60
C ASP A 132 -18.39 2.67 18.71
N SER A 133 -18.22 3.88 19.23
CA SER A 133 -17.98 5.13 18.44
C SER A 133 -18.95 5.40 17.27
N LYS A 134 -20.06 4.72 17.21
CA LYS A 134 -21.08 4.82 16.14
C LYS A 134 -22.16 5.85 16.53
N VAL A 135 -21.75 7.09 16.73
CA VAL A 135 -22.70 8.18 17.00
C VAL A 135 -23.09 8.79 15.67
N ALA A 136 -24.37 8.70 15.31
CA ALA A 136 -24.88 9.30 14.08
C ALA A 136 -24.75 10.83 14.11
N SER A 137 -24.61 11.47 12.95
CA SER A 137 -24.54 12.94 12.82
C SER A 137 -25.76 13.65 13.40
N ASP A 138 -26.91 13.01 13.38
CA ASP A 138 -28.15 13.50 13.93
C ASP A 138 -28.37 13.13 15.42
N ASN A 139 -27.38 12.51 16.08
CA ASN A 139 -27.44 12.30 17.54
C ASN A 139 -27.52 13.65 18.25
N VAL A 140 -28.33 13.75 19.31
CA VAL A 140 -28.57 15.01 20.00
C VAL A 140 -27.28 15.66 20.52
N PHE A 141 -26.30 14.90 21.01
CA PHE A 141 -25.03 15.46 21.47
C PHE A 141 -24.15 15.94 20.32
N SER A 142 -24.18 15.28 19.18
CA SER A 142 -23.53 15.76 17.95
C SER A 142 -24.16 17.07 17.47
N LEU A 143 -25.47 17.20 17.54
CA LEU A 143 -26.17 18.44 17.20
C LEU A 143 -25.87 19.58 18.19
N ILE A 144 -25.80 19.29 19.51
CA ILE A 144 -25.39 20.27 20.53
C ILE A 144 -23.97 20.74 20.25
N ALA A 145 -23.03 19.81 20.00
CA ALA A 145 -21.64 20.13 19.69
C ALA A 145 -21.52 21.02 18.44
N ALA A 146 -22.26 20.70 17.38
CA ALA A 146 -22.30 21.49 16.15
C ALA A 146 -22.88 22.89 16.37
N ASN A 147 -23.94 23.01 17.18
CA ASN A 147 -24.54 24.31 17.52
C ASN A 147 -23.62 25.20 18.38
N LEU A 148 -22.70 24.59 19.15
CA LEU A 148 -21.75 25.29 20.04
C LEU A 148 -20.34 25.38 19.47
N LYS A 149 -20.12 25.01 18.21
CA LYS A 149 -18.77 24.92 17.62
C LYS A 149 -17.95 26.22 17.79
N ASP A 150 -18.58 27.38 17.66
CA ASP A 150 -17.97 28.70 17.70
C ASP A 150 -18.11 29.39 19.08
N SER A 151 -18.64 28.69 20.09
CA SER A 151 -18.83 29.25 21.43
C SER A 151 -17.51 29.62 22.10
N THR A 152 -17.48 30.78 22.75
CA THR A 152 -16.32 31.23 23.55
C THR A 152 -16.30 30.63 24.97
N ALA A 153 -17.33 29.90 25.35
CA ALA A 153 -17.45 29.27 26.68
C ALA A 153 -16.66 27.95 26.80
N TRP A 154 -16.06 27.46 25.72
CA TRP A 154 -15.21 26.27 25.75
C TRP A 154 -13.96 26.53 26.60
N GLN A 155 -13.74 25.67 27.59
CA GLN A 155 -12.45 25.55 28.27
C GLN A 155 -11.58 24.58 27.47
N LYS A 156 -10.30 24.92 27.25
CA LYS A 156 -9.40 24.17 26.37
C LYS A 156 -8.15 23.71 27.10
N THR A 157 -7.63 22.54 26.76
CA THR A 157 -6.29 22.11 27.16
C THR A 157 -5.22 22.85 26.35
N ASN A 158 -4.04 23.02 26.91
CA ASN A 158 -2.88 23.44 26.13
C ASN A 158 -2.25 22.24 25.42
N LYS A 159 -1.48 22.52 24.37
CA LYS A 159 -0.69 21.49 23.69
C LYS A 159 0.29 20.84 24.67
N GLY A 160 0.27 19.51 24.74
CA GLY A 160 1.06 18.72 25.71
C GLY A 160 0.37 18.50 27.03
N GLU A 161 -0.81 19.09 27.27
CA GLU A 161 -1.61 18.92 28.48
C GLU A 161 -2.89 18.14 28.12
N ALA A 162 -3.06 16.98 28.71
CA ALA A 162 -4.24 16.14 28.49
C ALA A 162 -5.28 16.29 29.61
N SER A 163 -5.35 17.43 30.28
CA SER A 163 -6.29 17.63 31.38
C SER A 163 -6.90 19.04 31.43
N LEU A 164 -8.15 19.09 31.85
CA LEU A 164 -8.87 20.30 32.20
C LEU A 164 -9.11 20.31 33.70
N SER A 165 -8.69 21.38 34.40
CA SER A 165 -8.80 21.53 35.84
C SER A 165 -9.77 22.64 36.23
N GLY A 166 -10.25 22.61 37.45
CA GLY A 166 -11.12 23.66 38.00
C GLY A 166 -12.55 23.56 37.45
N LEU A 167 -13.03 22.36 37.13
CA LEU A 167 -14.36 22.17 36.58
C LEU A 167 -15.42 22.18 37.70
N ASP A 168 -16.45 23.01 37.51
CA ASP A 168 -17.60 23.11 38.41
C ASP A 168 -18.52 21.89 38.30
N ALA A 169 -19.27 21.63 39.36
CA ALA A 169 -20.27 20.55 39.37
C ALA A 169 -21.38 20.77 38.32
N GLY A 170 -21.75 19.72 37.66
CA GLY A 170 -22.82 19.72 36.64
C GLY A 170 -22.57 18.78 35.47
N TYR A 171 -23.23 19.06 34.36
CA TYR A 171 -23.11 18.30 33.15
C TYR A 171 -22.21 19.00 32.12
N TRP A 172 -21.26 18.29 31.60
CA TRP A 172 -20.25 18.78 30.69
C TRP A 172 -20.24 17.98 29.38
N LEU A 173 -19.98 18.68 28.31
CA LEU A 173 -19.73 18.10 26.99
C LEU A 173 -18.26 18.29 26.65
N PHE A 174 -17.56 17.19 26.33
CA PHE A 174 -16.14 17.17 25.97
C PHE A 174 -15.94 16.72 24.53
N LEU A 175 -15.01 17.38 23.84
CA LEU A 175 -14.63 17.12 22.46
C LEU A 175 -13.13 17.28 22.26
N THR A 176 -12.61 16.78 21.16
CA THR A 176 -11.30 17.21 20.62
C THR A 176 -11.42 18.67 20.16
N ASP A 177 -10.45 19.50 20.51
CA ASP A 177 -10.34 20.89 20.02
C ASP A 177 -9.48 20.96 18.76
N SER A 178 -8.32 20.27 18.76
CA SER A 178 -7.42 20.18 17.62
C SER A 178 -6.79 18.80 17.56
N ALA A 179 -6.92 18.13 16.43
CA ALA A 179 -6.29 16.85 16.18
C ALA A 179 -4.80 17.03 15.87
N GLY A 180 -3.95 16.34 16.59
CA GLY A 180 -2.50 16.40 16.41
C GLY A 180 -1.99 15.53 15.29
N LYS A 181 -0.80 15.85 14.78
CA LYS A 181 -0.02 14.98 13.89
C LYS A 181 1.36 14.78 14.50
N LEU A 182 1.81 13.55 14.51
CA LEU A 182 3.15 13.15 14.94
C LEU A 182 3.90 12.55 13.75
N ASP A 183 5.22 12.65 13.76
CA ASP A 183 6.06 12.05 12.74
C ASP A 183 5.88 10.52 12.70
N GLY A 184 5.75 9.96 11.51
CA GLY A 184 5.52 8.52 11.32
C GLY A 184 4.14 8.02 11.77
N LYS A 185 3.18 8.91 12.07
CA LYS A 185 1.80 8.56 12.40
C LYS A 185 0.81 9.31 11.51
N SER A 186 -0.39 8.73 11.34
CA SER A 186 -1.53 9.42 10.74
C SER A 186 -1.93 10.63 11.59
N THR A 187 -2.64 11.60 11.01
CA THR A 187 -3.30 12.66 11.78
C THR A 187 -4.31 12.03 12.73
N ASP A 188 -4.34 12.51 13.97
CA ASP A 188 -5.32 12.05 14.95
C ASP A 188 -6.76 12.38 14.50
N ALA A 189 -7.74 11.69 15.05
CA ALA A 189 -9.15 11.94 14.79
C ALA A 189 -9.82 12.67 15.93
N PHE A 190 -10.88 13.39 15.63
CA PHE A 190 -11.74 13.99 16.65
C PHE A 190 -12.55 12.91 17.36
N THR A 191 -12.63 12.99 18.69
CA THR A 191 -13.44 12.06 19.48
C THR A 191 -14.93 12.29 19.24
N SER A 192 -15.73 11.23 19.38
CA SER A 192 -17.18 11.38 19.54
C SER A 192 -17.49 12.25 20.77
N PRO A 193 -18.65 12.97 20.81
CA PRO A 193 -19.02 13.76 21.97
C PRO A 193 -19.05 12.91 23.25
N VAL A 194 -18.42 13.40 24.29
CA VAL A 194 -18.46 12.77 25.61
C VAL A 194 -19.28 13.67 26.53
N TYR A 195 -20.43 13.19 26.96
CA TYR A 195 -21.29 13.89 27.91
C TYR A 195 -21.13 13.24 29.29
N ALA A 196 -20.68 14.03 30.28
CA ALA A 196 -20.34 13.51 31.60
C ALA A 196 -20.86 14.41 32.72
N VAL A 197 -21.12 13.79 33.88
CA VAL A 197 -21.42 14.48 35.13
C VAL A 197 -20.13 14.71 35.89
N ILE A 198 -19.88 15.97 36.27
CA ILE A 198 -18.75 16.39 37.09
C ILE A 198 -19.31 16.76 38.49
N ASP A 199 -18.68 16.25 39.56
CA ASP A 199 -19.18 16.43 40.91
C ASP A 199 -18.64 17.68 41.61
N GLY A 200 -17.68 18.40 41.01
CA GLY A 200 -17.10 19.61 41.55
C GLY A 200 -16.21 19.41 42.78
N THR A 201 -15.89 18.17 43.17
CA THR A 201 -14.95 17.84 44.22
C THR A 201 -13.55 17.60 43.67
N ASN A 202 -12.52 17.49 44.52
CA ASN A 202 -11.13 17.22 44.10
C ASN A 202 -10.92 15.81 43.51
N THR A 203 -11.82 15.31 42.71
CA THR A 203 -11.72 14.01 42.05
C THR A 203 -11.21 14.17 40.64
N THR A 204 -10.38 13.23 40.21
CA THR A 204 -9.98 13.11 38.83
C THR A 204 -11.00 12.26 38.09
N VAL A 205 -11.51 12.78 36.97
CA VAL A 205 -12.35 12.03 36.04
C VAL A 205 -11.51 11.70 34.81
N ASN A 206 -11.44 10.41 34.48
CA ASN A 206 -10.69 9.94 33.31
C ASN A 206 -11.64 9.73 32.14
N ILE A 207 -11.34 10.36 31.02
CA ILE A 207 -12.02 10.17 29.74
C ILE A 207 -11.05 9.48 28.79
N THR A 208 -11.46 8.33 28.24
CA THR A 208 -10.73 7.70 27.15
C THR A 208 -11.40 8.12 25.83
N PRO A 209 -10.75 8.98 25.02
CA PRO A 209 -11.29 9.42 23.76
C PRO A 209 -11.50 8.24 22.81
N LYS A 210 -12.67 8.15 22.21
CA LYS A 210 -12.97 7.16 21.17
C LYS A 210 -12.74 7.82 19.83
N LYS A 211 -11.72 7.37 19.16
CA LYS A 211 -11.24 7.88 17.89
C LYS A 211 -11.10 6.76 16.88
N SER A 212 -11.21 7.10 15.62
CA SER A 212 -10.96 6.18 14.52
C SER A 212 -10.23 6.91 13.42
N VAL A 213 -9.03 6.47 13.19
CA VAL A 213 -8.18 6.95 12.09
C VAL A 213 -8.26 5.93 10.97
N PRO A 214 -8.65 6.33 9.76
CA PRO A 214 -8.55 5.49 8.58
C PRO A 214 -7.11 5.05 8.32
N THR A 215 -6.96 3.95 7.63
CA THR A 215 -5.69 3.45 7.12
C THR A 215 -5.73 3.38 5.60
N VAL A 216 -4.59 3.41 4.97
CA VAL A 216 -4.44 3.11 3.55
C VAL A 216 -3.40 2.00 3.37
N GLU A 217 -3.67 1.12 2.44
CA GLU A 217 -2.76 0.06 2.00
C GLU A 217 -2.60 0.15 0.49
N LYS A 218 -1.38 -0.04 0.02
CA LYS A 218 -1.04 -0.13 -1.40
C LYS A 218 -0.43 -1.48 -1.71
N LYS A 219 -0.79 -2.04 -2.86
CA LYS A 219 -0.23 -3.30 -3.35
C LYS A 219 0.01 -3.21 -4.85
N ILE A 220 0.94 -4.02 -5.32
CA ILE A 220 1.30 -4.23 -6.72
C ILE A 220 1.01 -5.70 -7.09
N LEU A 221 0.69 -5.95 -8.35
CA LEU A 221 0.43 -7.29 -8.85
C LEU A 221 1.48 -7.65 -9.90
N ASP A 222 2.21 -8.72 -9.64
CA ASP A 222 3.13 -9.34 -10.59
C ASP A 222 2.36 -9.85 -11.83
N ASP A 223 2.96 -9.76 -13.02
CA ASP A 223 2.33 -10.06 -14.30
C ASP A 223 1.89 -11.52 -14.43
N ASN A 224 2.63 -12.43 -13.79
CA ASN A 224 2.31 -13.87 -13.79
C ASN A 224 1.04 -14.22 -12.99
N LYS A 225 0.48 -13.27 -12.23
CA LYS A 225 -0.71 -13.41 -11.39
C LYS A 225 -1.93 -12.65 -11.92
N VAL A 226 -1.79 -11.92 -13.01
CA VAL A 226 -2.87 -11.13 -13.61
C VAL A 226 -4.02 -12.04 -14.08
N LYS A 227 -5.24 -11.58 -13.85
CA LYS A 227 -6.48 -12.23 -14.31
C LYS A 227 -7.33 -11.25 -15.10
N ASP A 228 -8.18 -11.75 -16.01
CA ASP A 228 -9.11 -10.94 -16.79
C ASP A 228 -10.00 -10.04 -15.92
N ASN A 229 -10.43 -10.56 -14.77
CA ASN A 229 -11.17 -9.79 -13.79
C ASN A 229 -10.26 -9.46 -12.59
N ILE A 230 -9.87 -8.21 -12.45
CA ILE A 230 -8.99 -7.74 -11.39
C ILE A 230 -9.55 -7.97 -9.98
N THR A 231 -10.89 -7.93 -9.81
CA THR A 231 -11.52 -8.18 -8.50
C THR A 231 -11.53 -9.66 -8.11
N ALA A 232 -11.21 -10.57 -9.04
CA ALA A 232 -11.09 -12.00 -8.80
C ALA A 232 -9.66 -12.44 -8.44
N VAL A 233 -8.69 -11.50 -8.42
CA VAL A 233 -7.32 -11.79 -7.99
C VAL A 233 -7.32 -12.03 -6.48
N PRO A 234 -6.80 -13.19 -6.00
CA PRO A 234 -6.71 -13.47 -4.57
C PRO A 234 -5.90 -12.41 -3.83
N ALA A 235 -6.28 -12.12 -2.59
CA ALA A 235 -5.55 -11.16 -1.76
C ALA A 235 -4.08 -11.55 -1.54
N THR A 236 -3.77 -12.84 -1.57
CA THR A 236 -2.42 -13.39 -1.42
C THR A 236 -1.51 -13.19 -2.62
N ASP A 237 -2.07 -12.83 -3.78
CA ASP A 237 -1.30 -12.60 -5.00
C ASP A 237 -0.81 -11.15 -5.13
N TRP A 238 -1.41 -10.24 -4.35
CA TRP A 238 -1.00 -8.86 -4.23
C TRP A 238 0.19 -8.72 -3.27
N ASP A 239 1.22 -7.97 -3.66
CA ASP A 239 2.46 -7.86 -2.89
C ASP A 239 2.91 -6.38 -2.72
N ASP A 240 4.00 -6.17 -1.98
CA ASP A 240 4.65 -4.86 -1.81
C ASP A 240 5.74 -4.64 -2.86
N VAL A 241 6.16 -5.70 -3.53
CA VAL A 241 7.17 -5.70 -4.58
C VAL A 241 6.75 -6.58 -5.74
N ALA A 242 7.07 -6.15 -6.96
CA ALA A 242 6.96 -6.91 -8.18
C ALA A 242 8.14 -6.58 -9.10
N ASP A 243 8.27 -7.30 -10.19
CA ASP A 243 9.18 -6.99 -11.28
C ASP A 243 8.41 -6.92 -12.60
N SER A 244 8.94 -6.12 -13.54
CA SER A 244 8.25 -5.86 -14.80
C SER A 244 9.21 -5.49 -15.91
N GLN A 245 8.83 -5.90 -17.13
CA GLN A 245 9.51 -5.48 -18.35
C GLN A 245 9.22 -4.00 -18.65
N ILE A 246 10.17 -3.26 -19.21
CA ILE A 246 9.89 -1.92 -19.74
C ILE A 246 8.75 -2.00 -20.76
N GLY A 247 7.77 -1.07 -20.62
CA GLY A 247 6.58 -1.00 -21.46
C GLY A 247 5.44 -1.95 -21.08
N GLN A 248 5.63 -2.83 -20.10
CA GLN A 248 4.62 -3.75 -19.59
C GLN A 248 3.63 -3.03 -18.69
N GLU A 249 2.35 -3.39 -18.79
CA GLU A 249 1.30 -2.88 -17.90
C GLU A 249 1.35 -3.59 -16.55
N VAL A 250 1.38 -2.81 -15.48
CA VAL A 250 1.42 -3.25 -14.09
C VAL A 250 0.15 -2.80 -13.39
N ASN A 251 -0.46 -3.70 -12.62
CA ASN A 251 -1.67 -3.42 -11.87
C ASN A 251 -1.35 -3.01 -10.43
N TYR A 252 -1.98 -1.93 -9.97
CA TYR A 252 -1.89 -1.42 -8.61
C TYR A 252 -3.24 -1.45 -7.92
N LYS A 253 -3.22 -1.63 -6.62
CA LYS A 253 -4.38 -1.61 -5.74
C LYS A 253 -4.12 -0.67 -4.58
N LEU A 254 -5.04 0.29 -4.38
CA LEU A 254 -5.13 1.13 -3.19
C LEU A 254 -6.34 0.68 -2.39
N ALA A 255 -6.22 0.51 -1.09
CA ALA A 255 -7.34 0.15 -0.22
C ALA A 255 -7.36 1.07 1.00
N GLY A 256 -8.37 1.91 1.10
CA GLY A 256 -8.56 2.82 2.23
C GLY A 256 -9.72 2.38 3.11
N THR A 257 -9.53 2.36 4.43
CA THR A 257 -10.62 2.08 5.37
C THR A 257 -11.46 3.33 5.62
N VAL A 258 -12.70 3.14 6.04
CA VAL A 258 -13.60 4.20 6.47
C VAL A 258 -13.56 4.30 8.00
N ALA A 259 -13.53 5.51 8.53
CA ALA A 259 -13.49 5.72 9.98
C ALA A 259 -14.70 5.09 10.68
N SER A 260 -14.50 4.50 11.86
CA SER A 260 -15.56 3.83 12.63
C SER A 260 -16.69 4.80 13.05
N ASN A 261 -16.38 6.10 13.17
CA ASN A 261 -17.36 7.17 13.45
C ASN A 261 -17.92 7.84 12.18
N TYR A 262 -17.77 7.23 11.02
CA TYR A 262 -18.26 7.75 9.73
C TYR A 262 -19.73 8.21 9.78
N ALA A 263 -20.58 7.49 10.54
CA ALA A 263 -21.99 7.85 10.70
C ALA A 263 -22.19 9.24 11.37
N THR A 264 -21.19 9.76 12.10
CA THR A 264 -21.26 11.08 12.76
C THR A 264 -21.18 12.25 11.75
N PHE A 265 -20.63 12.01 10.56
CA PHE A 265 -20.42 13.03 9.55
C PHE A 265 -21.63 13.23 8.66
N ASP A 266 -21.98 14.47 8.33
CA ASP A 266 -22.95 14.84 7.30
C ASP A 266 -22.32 14.85 5.91
N THR A 267 -21.04 15.25 5.81
CA THR A 267 -20.21 15.22 4.60
C THR A 267 -18.90 14.52 4.92
N TYR A 268 -18.31 13.82 3.95
CA TYR A 268 -17.05 13.09 4.19
C TYR A 268 -16.11 13.21 2.99
N ALA A 269 -15.15 14.13 3.07
CA ALA A 269 -14.08 14.21 2.08
C ALA A 269 -13.20 12.95 2.16
N TYR A 270 -12.86 12.40 1.00
CA TYR A 270 -12.04 11.20 0.91
C TYR A 270 -11.22 11.24 -0.38
N LYS A 271 -9.90 11.21 -0.26
CA LYS A 271 -9.00 11.40 -1.38
C LYS A 271 -7.76 10.54 -1.27
N PHE A 272 -7.54 9.69 -2.24
CA PHE A 272 -6.25 9.07 -2.47
C PHE A 272 -5.34 10.04 -3.21
N THR A 273 -4.11 10.17 -2.74
CA THR A 273 -3.02 10.89 -3.40
C THR A 273 -1.89 9.90 -3.57
N ASP A 274 -1.56 9.59 -4.81
CA ASP A 274 -0.67 8.50 -5.17
C ASP A 274 0.45 9.00 -6.07
N LYS A 275 1.68 9.01 -5.55
CA LYS A 275 2.86 9.56 -6.21
C LYS A 275 3.68 8.44 -6.85
N LEU A 276 3.68 8.41 -8.17
CA LEU A 276 4.47 7.49 -8.97
C LEU A 276 5.90 8.04 -9.14
N SER A 277 6.90 7.15 -9.11
CA SER A 277 8.26 7.54 -9.51
C SER A 277 8.32 7.93 -10.99
N THR A 278 9.38 8.63 -11.38
CA THR A 278 9.59 9.06 -12.78
C THR A 278 9.73 7.92 -13.77
N GLY A 279 10.06 6.72 -13.29
CA GLY A 279 10.14 5.50 -14.09
C GLY A 279 8.79 4.84 -14.39
N LEU A 280 7.69 5.38 -13.88
CA LEU A 280 6.34 4.86 -14.06
C LEU A 280 5.46 5.87 -14.79
N ASP A 281 4.78 5.43 -15.85
CA ASP A 281 3.75 6.20 -16.55
C ASP A 281 2.36 5.66 -16.19
N TYR A 282 1.49 6.51 -15.65
CA TYR A 282 0.09 6.16 -15.43
C TYR A 282 -0.61 5.89 -16.76
N ILE A 283 -1.42 4.84 -16.81
CA ILE A 283 -2.27 4.54 -17.97
C ILE A 283 -3.60 5.26 -17.81
N ALA A 284 -3.85 6.23 -18.67
CA ALA A 284 -5.05 7.05 -18.63
C ALA A 284 -6.34 6.19 -18.63
N ASP A 285 -7.34 6.65 -17.90
CA ASP A 285 -8.66 6.03 -17.77
C ASP A 285 -8.66 4.58 -17.20
N SER A 286 -7.52 4.13 -16.67
CA SER A 286 -7.40 2.79 -16.08
C SER A 286 -7.94 2.70 -14.65
N ALA A 287 -8.12 3.83 -13.95
CA ALA A 287 -8.57 3.85 -12.57
C ALA A 287 -10.05 3.48 -12.44
N LYS A 288 -10.34 2.48 -11.61
CA LYS A 288 -11.68 2.04 -11.25
C LYS A 288 -11.81 1.96 -9.74
N VAL A 289 -12.94 2.42 -9.21
CA VAL A 289 -13.18 2.51 -7.77
C VAL A 289 -14.29 1.56 -7.35
N PHE A 290 -14.08 0.84 -6.26
CA PHE A 290 -14.99 -0.14 -5.70
C PHE A 290 -15.19 0.09 -4.21
N ALA A 291 -16.38 -0.25 -3.73
CA ALA A 291 -16.66 -0.51 -2.33
C ALA A 291 -16.46 -2.01 -2.07
N LEU A 292 -15.54 -2.35 -1.17
CA LEU A 292 -15.33 -3.72 -0.71
C LEU A 292 -15.98 -3.90 0.65
N LYS A 293 -16.99 -4.78 0.72
CA LYS A 293 -17.69 -5.09 1.95
C LYS A 293 -18.02 -6.59 2.01
N ASP A 294 -17.73 -7.23 3.12
CA ASP A 294 -17.95 -8.67 3.31
C ASP A 294 -17.37 -9.54 2.18
N GLY A 295 -16.20 -9.17 1.66
CA GLY A 295 -15.52 -9.86 0.57
C GLY A 295 -16.09 -9.59 -0.83
N THR A 296 -17.10 -8.72 -0.96
CA THR A 296 -17.74 -8.42 -2.23
C THR A 296 -17.34 -7.03 -2.72
N TYR A 297 -16.87 -6.94 -3.97
CA TYR A 297 -16.59 -5.69 -4.66
C TYR A 297 -17.84 -5.17 -5.38
N THR A 298 -18.23 -3.95 -5.08
CA THR A 298 -19.29 -3.21 -5.80
C THR A 298 -18.65 -1.98 -6.45
N GLU A 299 -18.75 -1.86 -7.77
CA GLU A 299 -18.19 -0.71 -8.49
C GLU A 299 -18.93 0.57 -8.11
N ILE A 300 -18.19 1.63 -7.80
CA ILE A 300 -18.71 2.97 -7.52
C ILE A 300 -18.77 3.74 -8.84
N SER A 301 -19.94 4.35 -9.14
CA SER A 301 -20.09 5.17 -10.34
C SER A 301 -19.07 6.31 -10.38
N SER A 302 -18.49 6.53 -11.55
CA SER A 302 -17.51 7.63 -11.79
C SER A 302 -18.09 9.03 -11.59
N GLU A 303 -19.40 9.16 -11.46
CA GLU A 303 -20.07 10.41 -11.10
C GLU A 303 -19.79 10.84 -9.65
N ASN A 304 -19.42 9.90 -8.77
CA ASN A 304 -19.18 10.16 -7.35
C ASN A 304 -17.75 10.61 -7.03
N TYR A 305 -16.82 10.50 -7.98
CA TYR A 305 -15.42 10.84 -7.74
C TYR A 305 -14.78 11.49 -8.97
N THR A 306 -13.66 12.15 -8.75
CA THR A 306 -12.84 12.73 -9.83
C THR A 306 -11.47 12.06 -9.82
N VAL A 307 -11.00 11.66 -11.00
CA VAL A 307 -9.64 11.18 -11.22
C VAL A 307 -8.82 12.30 -11.86
N THR A 308 -7.68 12.64 -11.26
CA THR A 308 -6.66 13.47 -11.90
C THR A 308 -5.48 12.57 -12.25
N SER A 309 -5.21 12.43 -13.54
CA SER A 309 -4.12 11.58 -14.04
C SER A 309 -2.76 12.07 -13.56
N ALA A 310 -1.88 11.12 -13.27
CA ALA A 310 -0.48 11.42 -12.99
C ALA A 310 0.25 11.76 -14.29
N ASP A 311 0.93 12.89 -14.30
CA ASP A 311 1.79 13.35 -15.39
C ASP A 311 2.89 14.31 -14.88
N SER A 312 3.73 14.79 -15.77
CA SER A 312 4.83 15.69 -15.41
C SER A 312 4.38 17.06 -14.87
N SER A 313 3.14 17.48 -15.14
CA SER A 313 2.62 18.79 -14.69
C SER A 313 2.22 18.78 -13.21
N ASN A 314 1.96 17.61 -12.64
CA ASN A 314 1.56 17.40 -11.24
C ASN A 314 2.52 16.52 -10.45
N GLU A 315 3.80 16.53 -10.79
CA GLU A 315 4.85 15.72 -10.14
C GLU A 315 4.55 14.20 -10.18
N ASN A 316 3.94 13.74 -11.26
CA ASN A 316 3.55 12.35 -11.48
C ASN A 316 2.61 11.80 -10.38
N THR A 317 1.60 12.60 -10.01
CA THR A 317 0.67 12.32 -8.91
C THR A 317 -0.74 12.00 -9.42
N LEU A 318 -1.17 10.75 -9.23
CA LEU A 318 -2.55 10.32 -9.44
C LEU A 318 -3.40 10.72 -8.22
N THR A 319 -4.56 11.32 -8.45
CA THR A 319 -5.54 11.50 -7.37
C THR A 319 -6.89 10.90 -7.71
N VAL A 320 -7.54 10.31 -6.71
CA VAL A 320 -8.94 9.88 -6.78
C VAL A 320 -9.67 10.53 -5.62
N GLU A 321 -10.58 11.45 -5.90
CA GLU A 321 -11.18 12.34 -4.91
C GLU A 321 -12.69 12.30 -4.90
N PHE A 322 -13.28 12.02 -3.74
CA PHE A 322 -14.69 12.23 -3.40
C PHE A 322 -14.82 13.63 -2.80
N LYS A 323 -15.23 14.60 -3.61
CA LYS A 323 -15.25 16.03 -3.24
C LYS A 323 -16.39 16.37 -2.30
N VAL A 324 -16.16 17.33 -1.43
CA VAL A 324 -17.18 17.98 -0.59
C VAL A 324 -17.23 19.45 -0.97
N GLY A 325 -18.43 20.00 -1.09
CA GLY A 325 -18.70 21.39 -1.47
C GLY A 325 -19.65 21.46 -2.68
N ASP A 326 -20.19 22.63 -2.95
CA ASP A 326 -21.09 22.91 -4.08
C ASP A 326 -22.32 21.98 -4.19
N GLY A 327 -22.73 21.38 -3.04
CA GLY A 327 -23.82 20.41 -2.96
C GLY A 327 -23.37 18.97 -2.79
N ASP A 328 -22.10 18.65 -3.10
CA ASP A 328 -21.53 17.32 -2.95
C ASP A 328 -21.18 17.03 -1.49
N LYS A 329 -21.48 15.81 -1.04
CA LYS A 329 -21.22 15.32 0.32
C LYS A 329 -20.01 14.40 0.40
N GLY A 330 -19.27 14.24 -0.69
CA GLY A 330 -18.13 13.36 -0.80
C GLY A 330 -18.52 11.90 -0.71
N LEU A 331 -17.81 11.09 0.07
CA LEU A 331 -18.11 9.67 0.19
C LEU A 331 -19.53 9.37 0.71
N LYS A 332 -20.22 10.37 1.32
CA LYS A 332 -21.63 10.26 1.77
C LYS A 332 -22.64 10.18 0.64
N ASP A 333 -22.28 10.56 -0.58
CA ASP A 333 -23.15 10.42 -1.74
C ASP A 333 -23.20 8.99 -2.27
N VAL A 334 -22.22 8.16 -1.87
CA VAL A 334 -22.17 6.74 -2.24
C VAL A 334 -23.03 5.92 -1.29
N GLN A 335 -24.05 5.27 -1.82
CA GLN A 335 -24.95 4.44 -1.01
C GLN A 335 -24.27 3.16 -0.51
N GLY A 336 -24.63 2.73 0.70
CA GLY A 336 -24.17 1.46 1.28
C GLY A 336 -22.79 1.52 1.94
N ILE A 337 -22.13 2.68 1.94
CA ILE A 337 -20.86 2.88 2.63
C ILE A 337 -21.09 3.04 4.14
N ASP A 338 -20.32 2.30 4.91
CA ASP A 338 -20.24 2.40 6.37
C ASP A 338 -18.84 2.09 6.89
N ALA A 339 -18.68 2.03 8.21
CA ALA A 339 -17.39 1.79 8.86
C ALA A 339 -16.77 0.41 8.58
N SER A 340 -17.52 -0.54 8.03
CA SER A 340 -17.02 -1.86 7.62
C SER A 340 -16.55 -1.92 6.17
N THR A 341 -16.79 -0.84 5.41
CA THR A 341 -16.46 -0.74 3.99
C THR A 341 -14.99 -0.32 3.81
N GLN A 342 -14.31 -0.92 2.84
CA GLN A 342 -13.06 -0.39 2.29
C GLN A 342 -13.33 0.22 0.91
N ILE A 343 -12.72 1.36 0.64
CA ILE A 343 -12.73 1.96 -0.71
C ILE A 343 -11.48 1.49 -1.41
N VAL A 344 -11.66 0.79 -2.53
CA VAL A 344 -10.57 0.17 -3.28
C VAL A 344 -10.47 0.80 -4.66
N VAL A 345 -9.27 1.24 -5.02
CA VAL A 345 -8.95 1.74 -6.37
C VAL A 345 -8.01 0.73 -7.02
N PHE A 346 -8.38 0.24 -8.20
CA PHE A 346 -7.47 -0.46 -9.10
C PHE A 346 -7.11 0.48 -10.24
N TYR A 347 -5.84 0.50 -10.61
CA TYR A 347 -5.37 1.25 -11.77
C TYR A 347 -4.14 0.57 -12.37
N LYS A 348 -3.72 1.04 -13.55
CA LYS A 348 -2.54 0.54 -14.25
C LYS A 348 -1.51 1.65 -14.46
N ALA A 349 -0.25 1.25 -14.41
CA ALA A 349 0.88 2.03 -14.89
C ALA A 349 1.81 1.12 -15.70
N LYS A 350 2.84 1.68 -16.30
CA LYS A 350 3.88 0.91 -17.00
C LYS A 350 5.25 1.48 -16.70
N LEU A 351 6.26 0.63 -16.67
CA LEU A 351 7.66 1.06 -16.64
C LEU A 351 8.02 1.75 -17.96
N ASN A 352 8.66 2.90 -17.87
CA ASN A 352 9.13 3.67 -19.01
C ASN A 352 10.66 3.60 -19.16
N LYS A 353 11.23 4.31 -20.15
CA LYS A 353 12.67 4.34 -20.42
C LYS A 353 13.54 4.90 -19.29
N ASP A 354 12.94 5.67 -18.37
CA ASP A 354 13.62 6.31 -17.24
C ASP A 354 13.53 5.44 -15.96
N ALA A 355 13.00 4.21 -16.09
CA ALA A 355 12.90 3.26 -14.98
C ALA A 355 14.27 2.96 -14.35
N VAL A 356 14.28 2.94 -13.03
CA VAL A 356 15.45 2.55 -12.23
C VAL A 356 15.66 1.04 -12.35
N ILE A 357 16.90 0.64 -12.57
CA ILE A 357 17.30 -0.76 -12.66
C ILE A 357 17.90 -1.21 -11.32
N GLY A 358 17.39 -2.30 -10.77
CA GLY A 358 17.81 -2.82 -9.48
C GLY A 358 17.53 -1.86 -8.33
N ASN A 359 18.38 -1.83 -7.32
CA ASN A 359 18.28 -0.89 -6.20
C ASN A 359 18.94 0.44 -6.56
N LYS A 360 18.25 1.56 -6.33
CA LYS A 360 18.87 2.88 -6.32
C LYS A 360 19.37 3.18 -4.89
N ASP A 361 20.41 4.03 -4.76
CA ASP A 361 21.01 4.44 -3.47
C ASP A 361 20.10 5.31 -2.58
N VAL A 362 18.81 4.93 -2.47
CA VAL A 362 17.78 5.65 -1.72
C VAL A 362 17.08 4.69 -0.76
N ASP A 363 16.13 5.21 0.01
CA ASP A 363 15.38 4.48 1.05
C ASP A 363 14.68 3.22 0.51
N PHE A 364 14.18 3.27 -0.74
CA PHE A 364 13.56 2.15 -1.45
C PHE A 364 14.36 1.78 -2.70
N GLY A 365 14.31 0.50 -3.11
CA GLY A 365 14.82 0.04 -4.40
C GLY A 365 13.81 0.23 -5.54
N GLY A 366 14.23 -0.06 -6.77
CA GLY A 366 13.36 -0.07 -7.95
C GLY A 366 12.66 1.26 -8.22
N ASN A 367 11.42 1.17 -8.66
CA ASN A 367 10.55 2.28 -9.02
C ASN A 367 9.42 2.39 -8.00
N PRO A 368 9.60 3.19 -6.93
CA PRO A 368 8.62 3.30 -5.86
C PRO A 368 7.36 4.02 -6.32
N ASN A 369 6.26 3.63 -5.70
CA ASN A 369 4.94 4.21 -5.90
C ASN A 369 4.23 4.31 -4.55
N THR A 370 3.92 5.53 -4.09
CA THR A 370 3.55 5.84 -2.71
C THR A 370 2.18 6.47 -2.63
N VAL A 371 1.30 5.92 -1.79
CA VAL A 371 -0.05 6.45 -1.56
C VAL A 371 -0.20 7.07 -0.17
N MET A 372 -1.02 8.10 -0.09
CA MET A 372 -1.54 8.71 1.12
C MET A 372 -3.04 8.92 0.98
N LEU A 373 -3.79 8.77 2.06
CA LEU A 373 -5.21 9.05 2.12
C LEU A 373 -5.48 10.32 2.93
N THR A 374 -6.21 11.27 2.34
CA THR A 374 -6.79 12.43 3.03
C THR A 374 -8.26 12.16 3.31
N TYR A 375 -8.72 12.45 4.53
CA TYR A 375 -10.10 12.15 4.95
C TYR A 375 -10.63 13.23 5.89
N SER A 376 -11.97 13.40 5.95
CA SER A 376 -12.60 14.23 6.99
C SER A 376 -12.36 13.61 8.36
N ASN A 377 -11.77 14.35 9.31
CA ASN A 377 -11.46 13.86 10.65
C ASN A 377 -12.21 14.59 11.77
N ASN A 378 -12.91 15.68 11.45
CA ASN A 378 -13.73 16.46 12.38
C ASN A 378 -15.21 16.46 11.96
N PRO A 379 -16.11 15.75 12.67
CA PRO A 379 -17.53 15.75 12.33
C PRO A 379 -18.26 17.06 12.63
N TYR A 380 -17.59 18.00 13.32
CA TYR A 380 -18.15 19.30 13.76
C TYR A 380 -17.54 20.49 12.98
N GLY A 381 -16.67 20.21 12.02
CA GLY A 381 -15.95 21.21 11.22
C GLY A 381 -15.49 20.63 9.88
N GLU A 382 -14.65 21.39 9.18
CA GLU A 382 -14.14 21.03 7.84
C GLU A 382 -12.69 20.49 7.86
N ASP A 383 -12.17 20.20 9.06
CA ASP A 383 -10.80 19.71 9.22
C ASP A 383 -10.62 18.35 8.53
N LYS A 384 -9.43 18.16 7.98
CA LYS A 384 -9.03 16.93 7.30
C LYS A 384 -7.78 16.35 7.97
N GLY A 385 -7.76 15.04 8.04
CA GLY A 385 -6.60 14.26 8.44
C GLY A 385 -5.93 13.59 7.24
N VAL A 386 -4.69 13.15 7.44
CA VAL A 386 -3.95 12.35 6.48
C VAL A 386 -3.42 11.09 7.15
N THR A 387 -3.38 9.98 6.42
CA THR A 387 -2.77 8.73 6.90
C THR A 387 -1.25 8.81 6.86
N ILE A 388 -0.59 7.82 7.44
CA ILE A 388 0.77 7.47 7.03
C ILE A 388 0.76 7.03 5.58
N GLU A 389 1.89 7.18 4.92
CA GLU A 389 2.10 6.71 3.56
C GLU A 389 2.28 5.20 3.53
N ASP A 390 1.89 4.58 2.40
CA ASP A 390 2.22 3.21 2.08
C ASP A 390 2.82 3.13 0.68
N THR A 391 3.87 2.34 0.52
CA THR A 391 4.71 2.33 -0.68
C THR A 391 4.87 0.90 -1.19
N VAL A 392 4.86 0.73 -2.50
CA VAL A 392 5.26 -0.49 -3.20
C VAL A 392 6.39 -0.16 -4.17
N ALA A 393 7.15 -1.15 -4.60
CA ALA A 393 8.24 -0.96 -5.55
C ALA A 393 8.15 -1.96 -6.70
N ASP A 394 8.33 -1.46 -7.93
CA ASP A 394 8.44 -2.24 -9.16
C ASP A 394 9.88 -2.29 -9.65
N PHE A 395 10.38 -3.47 -9.98
CA PHE A 395 11.78 -3.68 -10.33
C PHE A 395 11.94 -4.05 -11.80
N ALA A 396 13.05 -3.65 -12.37
CA ALA A 396 13.53 -4.13 -13.65
C ALA A 396 15.03 -4.46 -13.54
N PHE A 397 15.49 -5.34 -14.42
CA PHE A 397 16.86 -5.83 -14.42
C PHE A 397 17.57 -5.49 -15.73
N LYS A 398 18.87 -5.71 -15.76
CA LYS A 398 19.68 -5.57 -16.97
C LYS A 398 20.58 -6.78 -17.18
N LEU A 399 20.88 -7.06 -18.44
CA LEU A 399 21.81 -8.08 -18.88
C LEU A 399 23.00 -7.41 -19.56
N ASN A 400 24.22 -7.78 -19.17
CA ASN A 400 25.41 -7.63 -19.97
C ASN A 400 25.71 -8.98 -20.64
N LEU A 401 25.48 -9.06 -21.93
CA LEU A 401 25.91 -10.20 -22.75
C LEU A 401 27.26 -9.86 -23.35
N LYS A 402 28.30 -10.64 -23.01
CA LYS A 402 29.66 -10.43 -23.50
C LYS A 402 30.03 -11.50 -24.49
N LYS A 403 30.20 -11.13 -25.74
CA LYS A 403 30.66 -12.00 -26.83
C LYS A 403 32.18 -12.09 -26.80
N VAL A 404 32.73 -13.31 -26.76
CA VAL A 404 34.18 -13.53 -26.68
C VAL A 404 34.66 -14.64 -27.63
N ASP A 405 35.93 -14.60 -28.01
CA ASP A 405 36.65 -15.73 -28.57
C ASP A 405 36.93 -16.73 -27.44
N GLN A 406 36.40 -17.96 -27.56
CA GLN A 406 36.50 -18.95 -26.48
C GLN A 406 37.94 -19.38 -26.16
N GLY A 407 38.86 -19.30 -27.12
CA GLY A 407 40.26 -19.66 -26.92
C GLY A 407 41.11 -18.56 -26.29
N THR A 408 40.75 -17.28 -26.49
CA THR A 408 41.54 -16.13 -26.03
C THR A 408 40.83 -15.21 -25.08
N GLU A 409 39.53 -15.41 -24.89
CA GLU A 409 38.60 -14.60 -24.06
C GLU A 409 38.50 -13.13 -24.47
N LYS A 410 39.06 -12.77 -25.61
CA LYS A 410 39.00 -11.42 -26.15
C LYS A 410 37.59 -11.13 -26.63
N GLY A 411 37.11 -9.93 -26.33
CA GLY A 411 35.80 -9.45 -26.82
C GLY A 411 35.74 -9.46 -28.34
N LEU A 412 34.60 -9.90 -28.88
CA LEU A 412 34.34 -9.96 -30.32
C LEU A 412 33.18 -9.00 -30.65
N GLY A 413 33.48 -7.95 -31.39
CA GLY A 413 32.49 -7.04 -31.93
C GLY A 413 31.81 -7.57 -33.19
N ASP A 414 30.69 -7.00 -33.59
CA ASP A 414 29.85 -7.34 -34.78
C ASP A 414 29.12 -8.69 -34.75
N ALA A 415 29.14 -9.42 -33.66
CA ALA A 415 28.20 -10.51 -33.51
C ALA A 415 26.80 -9.97 -33.29
N VAL A 416 25.81 -10.57 -33.94
CA VAL A 416 24.39 -10.13 -33.83
C VAL A 416 23.56 -11.21 -33.15
N PHE A 417 22.80 -10.75 -32.15
CA PHE A 417 21.94 -11.60 -31.32
C PHE A 417 20.49 -11.12 -31.36
N THR A 418 19.61 -12.06 -31.08
CA THR A 418 18.23 -11.77 -30.63
C THR A 418 17.99 -12.35 -29.27
N ILE A 419 17.12 -11.70 -28.51
CA ILE A 419 16.69 -12.13 -27.19
C ILE A 419 15.17 -12.20 -27.21
N GLN A 420 14.60 -13.35 -26.84
CA GLN A 420 13.16 -13.61 -26.84
C GLN A 420 12.73 -14.03 -25.43
N SER A 421 11.53 -13.62 -25.01
CA SER A 421 10.93 -14.22 -23.83
C SER A 421 10.67 -15.71 -24.05
N ALA A 422 10.96 -16.51 -23.04
CA ALA A 422 10.66 -17.95 -22.99
C ALA A 422 9.49 -18.26 -22.04
N ASP A 423 8.96 -17.26 -21.34
CA ASP A 423 7.83 -17.40 -20.43
C ASP A 423 6.51 -17.64 -21.16
N THR A 424 5.58 -18.29 -20.51
CA THR A 424 4.37 -18.84 -21.16
C THR A 424 3.51 -17.74 -21.81
N ASN A 425 3.33 -16.62 -21.16
CA ASN A 425 2.42 -15.55 -21.60
C ASN A 425 3.03 -14.64 -22.66
N THR A 426 4.35 -14.52 -22.68
CA THR A 426 5.11 -13.61 -23.56
C THR A 426 6.03 -14.37 -24.52
N ARG A 427 5.84 -15.69 -24.61
CA ARG A 427 6.69 -16.58 -25.41
C ARG A 427 6.87 -16.07 -26.83
N ASP A 428 8.12 -16.13 -27.27
CA ASP A 428 8.55 -15.75 -28.62
C ASP A 428 8.47 -14.25 -28.94
N GLN A 429 8.05 -13.40 -28.00
CA GLN A 429 8.22 -11.96 -28.15
C GLN A 429 9.68 -11.58 -28.01
N TYR A 430 10.13 -10.65 -28.84
CA TYR A 430 11.51 -10.18 -28.85
C TYR A 430 11.71 -8.98 -27.93
N VAL A 431 12.83 -8.95 -27.23
CA VAL A 431 13.29 -7.76 -26.52
C VAL A 431 13.76 -6.72 -27.55
N ALA A 432 13.26 -5.51 -27.47
CA ALA A 432 13.69 -4.40 -28.33
C ALA A 432 15.10 -3.92 -27.95
N SER A 433 15.99 -3.83 -28.92
CA SER A 433 17.39 -3.40 -28.75
C SER A 433 17.57 -1.89 -28.76
N LYS A 434 16.59 -1.17 -29.33
CA LYS A 434 16.60 0.29 -29.49
C LYS A 434 15.17 0.82 -29.66
N ASP A 435 15.03 2.10 -29.42
CA ASP A 435 13.76 2.81 -29.62
C ASP A 435 13.35 2.80 -31.09
N ASN A 436 12.04 2.76 -31.32
CA ASN A 436 11.43 2.97 -32.64
C ASN A 436 10.17 3.85 -32.47
N GLU A 437 10.34 5.15 -32.64
CA GLU A 437 9.26 6.13 -32.45
C GLU A 437 8.06 5.88 -33.38
N ALA A 438 8.31 5.47 -34.63
CA ALA A 438 7.24 5.23 -35.60
C ALA A 438 6.30 4.08 -35.16
N LYS A 439 6.77 3.18 -34.31
CA LYS A 439 6.01 2.03 -33.77
C LYS A 439 5.72 2.17 -32.27
N ASN A 440 6.10 3.28 -31.66
CA ASN A 440 5.99 3.50 -30.20
C ASN A 440 6.67 2.36 -29.40
N ILE A 441 7.85 1.94 -29.84
CA ILE A 441 8.66 0.90 -29.19
C ILE A 441 9.80 1.57 -28.43
N VAL A 442 10.01 1.13 -27.20
CA VAL A 442 11.11 1.57 -26.32
C VAL A 442 12.11 0.41 -26.17
N ALA A 443 13.41 0.74 -26.11
CA ALA A 443 14.45 -0.26 -25.85
C ALA A 443 14.17 -1.01 -24.53
N GLY A 444 14.28 -2.31 -24.55
CA GLY A 444 13.95 -3.19 -23.43
C GLY A 444 12.53 -3.75 -23.47
N GLN A 445 11.61 -3.17 -24.22
CA GLN A 445 10.23 -3.63 -24.35
C GLN A 445 10.14 -4.97 -25.09
N LEU A 446 9.20 -5.83 -24.69
CA LEU A 446 8.82 -7.02 -25.45
C LEU A 446 7.92 -6.65 -26.62
N VAL A 447 8.26 -7.15 -27.81
CA VAL A 447 7.55 -6.86 -29.05
C VAL A 447 7.29 -8.15 -29.86
N SER A 448 6.11 -8.25 -30.41
CA SER A 448 5.81 -9.30 -31.39
C SER A 448 6.36 -8.92 -32.76
N VAL A 449 7.02 -9.87 -33.43
CA VAL A 449 7.53 -9.70 -34.80
C VAL A 449 6.86 -10.71 -35.70
N GLU A 450 6.21 -10.23 -36.75
CA GLU A 450 5.60 -11.07 -37.76
C GLU A 450 6.58 -11.34 -38.91
N GLY A 451 6.57 -12.57 -39.41
CA GLY A 451 7.40 -12.99 -40.54
C GLY A 451 8.80 -13.48 -40.14
N THR A 452 9.63 -13.76 -41.18
CA THR A 452 10.99 -14.30 -41.00
C THR A 452 12.08 -13.23 -40.99
N ASP A 453 11.79 -12.04 -41.51
CA ASP A 453 12.75 -10.93 -41.56
C ASP A 453 12.69 -10.15 -40.27
N LEU A 454 13.71 -10.33 -39.45
CA LEU A 454 13.81 -9.64 -38.16
C LEU A 454 14.18 -8.17 -38.36
N PRO A 455 13.39 -7.23 -37.81
CA PRO A 455 13.69 -5.81 -37.89
C PRO A 455 14.90 -5.45 -37.03
N ASP A 456 15.58 -4.36 -37.38
CA ASP A 456 16.80 -3.91 -36.71
C ASP A 456 16.58 -3.56 -35.23
N TYR A 457 15.37 -3.18 -34.82
CA TYR A 457 15.07 -2.84 -33.45
C TYR A 457 14.96 -4.03 -32.50
N VAL A 458 15.09 -5.28 -32.99
CA VAL A 458 15.22 -6.50 -32.16
C VAL A 458 16.59 -7.17 -32.29
N LYS A 459 17.52 -6.56 -33.04
CA LYS A 459 18.88 -7.07 -33.23
C LYS A 459 19.85 -6.35 -32.30
N PHE A 460 20.58 -7.12 -31.52
CA PHE A 460 21.64 -6.64 -30.63
C PHE A 460 23.00 -6.92 -31.27
N THR A 461 23.79 -5.90 -31.50
CA THR A 461 25.14 -6.04 -32.09
C THR A 461 26.19 -5.83 -31.03
N SER A 462 27.12 -6.77 -30.88
CA SER A 462 28.22 -6.65 -29.94
C SER A 462 29.19 -5.53 -30.32
N SER A 463 29.67 -4.79 -29.31
CA SER A 463 30.43 -3.58 -29.48
C SER A 463 31.87 -3.83 -29.96
N LYS A 464 32.37 -2.95 -30.86
CA LYS A 464 33.80 -2.80 -31.24
C LYS A 464 34.51 -1.72 -30.46
N VAL A 465 33.83 -0.98 -29.62
CA VAL A 465 34.40 0.16 -28.91
C VAL A 465 35.46 -0.32 -27.92
N SER A 466 36.62 0.33 -27.94
CA SER A 466 37.73 0.01 -27.03
C SER A 466 37.31 0.06 -25.58
N GLY A 467 37.60 -0.99 -24.84
CA GLY A 467 37.19 -1.17 -23.43
C GLY A 467 35.78 -1.71 -23.27
N LYS A 468 35.00 -1.86 -24.37
CA LYS A 468 33.66 -2.46 -24.40
C LYS A 468 33.52 -3.51 -25.49
N GLU A 469 34.64 -4.02 -26.00
CA GLU A 469 34.60 -5.00 -27.08
C GLU A 469 33.80 -6.23 -26.66
N GLY A 470 32.90 -6.65 -27.56
CA GLY A 470 32.04 -7.80 -27.36
C GLY A 470 30.81 -7.54 -26.48
N MET A 471 30.68 -6.36 -25.86
CA MET A 471 29.58 -6.05 -24.93
C MET A 471 28.28 -5.74 -25.67
N ILE A 472 27.20 -6.30 -25.14
CA ILE A 472 25.79 -5.94 -25.42
C ILE A 472 25.15 -5.63 -24.08
N GLU A 473 24.56 -4.42 -23.96
CA GLU A 473 23.83 -4.01 -22.77
C GLU A 473 22.31 -4.08 -23.07
N VAL A 474 21.56 -4.80 -22.24
CA VAL A 474 20.10 -4.90 -22.32
C VAL A 474 19.53 -4.40 -20.99
N LYS A 475 18.60 -3.46 -21.03
CA LYS A 475 17.98 -2.87 -19.84
C LYS A 475 16.50 -3.12 -19.83
N GLY A 476 15.90 -3.13 -18.64
CA GLY A 476 14.47 -3.18 -18.47
C GLY A 476 13.88 -4.58 -18.67
N LEU A 477 14.64 -5.61 -18.33
CA LEU A 477 14.17 -6.99 -18.30
C LEU A 477 13.38 -7.24 -17.02
N ASP A 478 12.35 -8.06 -17.17
CA ASP A 478 11.62 -8.68 -16.09
C ASP A 478 12.40 -9.85 -15.49
N ALA A 479 12.02 -10.34 -14.30
CA ALA A 479 12.39 -11.68 -13.89
C ALA A 479 11.72 -12.70 -14.80
N GLY A 480 12.36 -13.85 -15.01
CA GLY A 480 11.83 -14.86 -15.90
C GLY A 480 12.87 -15.40 -16.87
N SER A 481 12.43 -16.09 -17.89
CA SER A 481 13.29 -16.84 -18.79
C SER A 481 13.40 -16.19 -20.16
N TYR A 482 14.62 -16.15 -20.68
CA TYR A 482 14.94 -15.54 -21.98
C TYR A 482 15.80 -16.46 -22.83
N LYS A 483 15.40 -16.64 -24.10
CA LYS A 483 16.16 -17.37 -25.11
C LYS A 483 17.05 -16.41 -25.88
N VAL A 484 18.33 -16.67 -25.89
CA VAL A 484 19.36 -15.93 -26.65
C VAL A 484 19.74 -16.73 -27.88
N THR A 485 19.73 -16.07 -29.03
CA THR A 485 20.13 -16.69 -30.33
C THR A 485 21.13 -15.80 -31.03
N GLU A 486 22.31 -16.33 -31.34
CA GLU A 486 23.27 -15.67 -32.21
C GLU A 486 22.84 -15.86 -33.66
N ILE A 487 22.50 -14.78 -34.36
CA ILE A 487 22.05 -14.82 -35.76
C ILE A 487 23.17 -14.56 -36.77
N GLU A 488 24.19 -13.77 -36.35
CA GLU A 488 25.39 -13.51 -37.16
C GLU A 488 26.64 -13.59 -36.28
N THR A 489 27.71 -14.23 -36.78
CA THR A 489 29.02 -14.24 -36.11
C THR A 489 29.82 -13.01 -36.49
N PRO A 490 30.89 -12.64 -35.70
CA PRO A 490 31.78 -11.55 -36.09
C PRO A 490 32.46 -11.75 -37.46
N ASP A 491 32.68 -13.00 -37.85
CA ASP A 491 33.33 -13.38 -39.09
C ASP A 491 32.99 -14.86 -39.35
N ASP A 492 32.08 -15.11 -40.26
CA ASP A 492 31.56 -16.47 -40.61
C ASP A 492 32.64 -17.41 -41.16
N THR A 493 33.75 -16.85 -41.65
CA THR A 493 34.86 -17.65 -42.15
C THR A 493 35.80 -18.13 -41.01
N LYS A 494 35.73 -17.49 -39.85
CA LYS A 494 36.60 -17.77 -38.71
C LYS A 494 35.94 -18.39 -37.52
N TYR A 495 34.63 -18.08 -37.31
CA TYR A 495 33.93 -18.49 -36.11
C TYR A 495 32.69 -19.33 -36.43
N THR A 496 32.42 -20.29 -35.56
CA THR A 496 31.17 -21.05 -35.58
C THR A 496 30.17 -20.37 -34.64
N LYS A 497 28.91 -20.23 -35.09
CA LYS A 497 27.82 -19.67 -34.26
C LYS A 497 27.67 -20.44 -32.95
N ALA A 498 27.45 -19.71 -31.86
CA ALA A 498 27.00 -20.32 -30.63
C ALA A 498 25.59 -20.90 -30.82
N SER A 499 25.35 -22.06 -30.27
CA SER A 499 23.99 -22.62 -30.25
C SER A 499 23.10 -21.77 -29.36
N PRO A 500 21.81 -21.61 -29.67
CA PRO A 500 20.87 -20.90 -28.80
C PRO A 500 20.90 -21.46 -27.38
N PHE A 501 20.66 -20.61 -26.40
CA PHE A 501 20.56 -20.99 -25.00
C PHE A 501 19.48 -20.17 -24.30
N THR A 502 18.99 -20.70 -23.15
CA THR A 502 18.00 -20.05 -22.31
C THR A 502 18.63 -19.73 -20.96
N PHE A 503 18.43 -18.51 -20.49
CA PHE A 503 18.78 -18.15 -19.11
C PHE A 503 17.53 -17.65 -18.37
N THR A 504 17.56 -17.77 -17.04
CA THR A 504 16.48 -17.33 -16.16
C THR A 504 17.05 -16.34 -15.14
N ILE A 505 16.38 -15.21 -14.97
CA ILE A 505 16.62 -14.21 -13.92
C ILE A 505 15.67 -14.52 -12.75
N THR A 506 16.23 -14.63 -11.54
CA THR A 506 15.45 -14.91 -10.32
C THR A 506 15.90 -13.95 -9.21
N PRO A 507 15.10 -12.91 -8.90
CA PRO A 507 15.37 -12.00 -7.80
C PRO A 507 14.93 -12.60 -6.46
N THR A 508 15.52 -12.07 -5.38
CA THR A 508 15.04 -12.26 -4.01
C THR A 508 14.88 -10.89 -3.37
N TYR A 509 13.73 -10.62 -2.77
CA TYR A 509 13.39 -9.33 -2.20
C TYR A 509 13.37 -9.34 -0.68
N ASN A 510 13.78 -8.23 -0.07
CA ASN A 510 13.40 -7.87 1.28
C ASN A 510 12.20 -6.92 1.19
N LYS A 511 11.01 -7.43 1.47
CA LYS A 511 9.75 -6.66 1.38
C LYS A 511 9.67 -5.51 2.40
N ALA A 512 10.27 -5.67 3.58
CA ALA A 512 10.26 -4.62 4.59
C ALA A 512 11.08 -3.38 4.20
N THR A 513 12.13 -3.57 3.39
CA THR A 513 12.98 -2.48 2.88
C THR A 513 12.76 -2.21 1.40
N MET A 514 11.89 -3.00 0.74
CA MET A 514 11.63 -2.95 -0.70
C MET A 514 12.92 -2.90 -1.51
N LYS A 515 13.80 -3.88 -1.29
CA LYS A 515 15.10 -3.98 -1.97
C LYS A 515 15.34 -5.39 -2.48
N VAL A 516 15.96 -5.49 -3.65
CA VAL A 516 16.54 -6.75 -4.12
C VAL A 516 17.72 -7.08 -3.24
N THR A 517 17.72 -8.24 -2.60
CA THR A 517 18.81 -8.72 -1.74
C THR A 517 19.69 -9.73 -2.43
N ASN A 518 19.17 -10.41 -3.45
CA ASN A 518 19.91 -11.31 -4.30
C ASN A 518 19.29 -11.33 -5.71
N LEU A 519 20.14 -11.48 -6.71
CA LEU A 519 19.73 -11.64 -8.10
C LEU A 519 20.47 -12.85 -8.67
N ALA A 520 19.78 -13.95 -8.89
CA ALA A 520 20.35 -15.15 -9.46
C ALA A 520 20.10 -15.20 -10.97
N ALA A 521 21.08 -15.70 -11.73
CA ALA A 521 20.89 -16.08 -13.11
C ALA A 521 21.38 -17.52 -13.33
N THR A 522 20.60 -18.28 -14.08
CA THR A 522 20.92 -19.68 -14.42
C THR A 522 20.74 -19.90 -15.89
N VAL A 523 21.65 -20.69 -16.51
CA VAL A 523 21.52 -21.17 -17.88
C VAL A 523 20.93 -22.56 -17.86
N SER A 524 19.89 -22.80 -18.64
CA SER A 524 19.11 -24.06 -18.60
C SER A 524 19.87 -25.23 -19.20
N GLU A 525 20.74 -24.99 -20.20
CA GLU A 525 21.51 -26.02 -20.89
C GLU A 525 22.74 -26.43 -20.08
N THR A 526 22.69 -27.61 -19.50
CA THR A 526 23.81 -28.16 -18.71
C THR A 526 24.97 -28.65 -19.59
N GLY A 527 26.21 -28.52 -19.10
CA GLY A 527 27.39 -29.05 -19.80
C GLY A 527 27.90 -28.17 -20.96
N ARG A 528 27.34 -26.97 -21.15
CA ARG A 528 27.87 -25.97 -22.11
C ARG A 528 29.19 -25.40 -21.57
N THR A 529 30.23 -25.39 -22.44
CA THR A 529 31.53 -24.78 -22.10
C THR A 529 31.75 -23.45 -22.80
N ASP A 530 30.84 -23.08 -23.69
CA ASP A 530 30.84 -21.84 -24.45
C ASP A 530 29.95 -20.74 -23.80
N ILE A 531 29.26 -21.04 -22.71
CA ILE A 531 28.42 -20.10 -21.96
C ILE A 531 28.86 -20.08 -20.49
N ALA A 532 29.04 -18.90 -19.94
CA ALA A 532 29.31 -18.72 -18.51
C ALA A 532 28.47 -17.58 -17.93
N VAL A 533 27.88 -17.82 -16.77
CA VAL A 533 27.20 -16.77 -15.99
C VAL A 533 28.23 -16.11 -15.07
N GLY A 534 28.32 -14.79 -15.12
CA GLY A 534 29.27 -14.03 -14.33
C GLY A 534 30.62 -13.79 -15.02
N GLU A 535 31.62 -13.45 -14.21
CA GLU A 535 33.00 -13.28 -14.71
C GLU A 535 33.63 -14.64 -15.05
N LEU A 536 34.54 -14.61 -16.01
CA LEU A 536 35.31 -15.79 -16.41
C LEU A 536 36.22 -16.22 -15.27
N ASP A 537 36.17 -17.50 -14.91
CA ASP A 537 37.14 -18.09 -13.98
C ASP A 537 38.40 -18.50 -14.75
N ASN A 538 39.44 -17.68 -14.64
CA ASN A 538 40.77 -17.94 -15.22
C ASN A 538 41.69 -18.78 -14.30
N SER A 539 41.18 -19.23 -13.14
CA SER A 539 41.98 -19.94 -12.16
C SER A 539 42.46 -21.33 -12.63
N ALA A 540 41.79 -21.92 -13.61
CA ALA A 540 42.11 -23.24 -14.15
C ALA A 540 43.13 -23.25 -15.31
N GLY A 541 43.52 -22.08 -15.84
CA GLY A 541 44.47 -21.98 -16.95
C GLY A 541 44.03 -22.50 -18.32
N ASP A 542 42.79 -22.92 -18.43
CA ASP A 542 42.23 -23.65 -19.60
C ASP A 542 41.40 -22.77 -20.55
N ASN A 543 41.31 -21.47 -20.30
CA ASN A 543 40.47 -20.54 -21.09
C ASN A 543 39.05 -21.04 -21.34
N LYS A 544 38.42 -21.64 -20.35
CA LYS A 544 37.05 -22.16 -20.44
C LYS A 544 36.08 -21.16 -19.86
N LEU A 545 34.95 -20.95 -20.58
CA LEU A 545 33.82 -20.16 -20.09
C LEU A 545 33.05 -20.94 -19.00
N THR A 546 33.72 -21.22 -17.88
CA THR A 546 33.13 -22.01 -16.77
C THR A 546 33.06 -21.20 -15.48
N GLY A 547 33.10 -19.87 -15.57
CA GLY A 547 33.04 -18.98 -14.41
C GLY A 547 31.77 -19.20 -13.58
N THR A 548 31.95 -19.16 -12.28
CA THR A 548 30.83 -19.06 -11.32
C THR A 548 30.78 -17.63 -10.80
N GLN A 549 29.67 -16.97 -10.96
CA GLN A 549 29.46 -15.68 -10.31
C GLN A 549 29.12 -15.92 -8.84
N ASN A 550 30.04 -15.57 -7.94
CA ASN A 550 29.82 -15.58 -6.50
C ASN A 550 29.10 -14.28 -6.10
N GLY A 551 27.78 -14.32 -6.07
CA GLY A 551 26.94 -13.20 -5.67
C GLY A 551 26.67 -12.25 -6.83
N ILE A 552 25.46 -12.26 -7.31
CA ILE A 552 24.98 -11.30 -8.29
C ILE A 552 24.60 -10.05 -7.53
N ASP A 553 25.15 -8.91 -7.94
CA ASP A 553 24.89 -7.63 -7.28
C ASP A 553 23.45 -7.16 -7.52
N GLY A 554 22.58 -7.47 -6.56
CA GLY A 554 21.21 -6.98 -6.55
C GLY A 554 21.10 -5.45 -6.52
N ALA A 555 22.12 -4.76 -6.03
CA ALA A 555 22.14 -3.29 -5.99
C ALA A 555 22.14 -2.68 -7.40
N THR A 556 22.87 -3.27 -8.34
CA THR A 556 22.91 -2.79 -9.73
C THR A 556 21.85 -3.39 -10.63
N GLY A 557 21.12 -4.43 -10.17
CA GLY A 557 20.16 -5.19 -10.99
C GLY A 557 20.79 -5.88 -12.20
N LEU A 558 22.11 -6.15 -12.15
CA LEU A 558 22.88 -6.60 -13.30
C LEU A 558 23.12 -8.11 -13.28
N VAL A 559 22.82 -8.75 -14.40
CA VAL A 559 23.22 -10.12 -14.75
C VAL A 559 24.28 -10.04 -15.84
N THR A 560 25.37 -10.81 -15.74
CA THR A 560 26.40 -10.91 -16.78
C THR A 560 26.46 -12.33 -17.31
N ILE A 561 26.43 -12.48 -18.65
CA ILE A 561 26.56 -13.76 -19.34
C ILE A 561 27.63 -13.61 -20.43
N ASN A 562 28.62 -14.52 -20.43
CA ASN A 562 29.65 -14.60 -21.45
C ASN A 562 29.27 -15.67 -22.46
N VAL A 563 29.41 -15.36 -23.76
CA VAL A 563 29.12 -16.27 -24.88
C VAL A 563 30.34 -16.40 -25.76
N GLY A 564 30.91 -17.60 -25.84
CA GLY A 564 32.11 -17.91 -26.62
C GLY A 564 31.79 -18.39 -28.02
N ASN A 565 32.57 -17.95 -29.00
CA ASN A 565 32.68 -18.62 -30.30
C ASN A 565 34.00 -19.32 -30.44
N THR A 566 33.96 -20.56 -30.96
CA THR A 566 35.15 -21.31 -31.34
C THR A 566 35.57 -20.92 -32.76
N LYS A 567 36.89 -20.85 -32.97
CA LYS A 567 37.42 -20.67 -34.30
C LYS A 567 37.17 -21.92 -35.14
N SER A 568 36.63 -21.72 -36.33
CA SER A 568 36.59 -22.77 -37.35
C SER A 568 38.02 -23.11 -37.75
N ILE A 569 38.52 -24.26 -37.36
CA ILE A 569 39.79 -24.77 -37.88
C ILE A 569 39.51 -25.25 -39.28
N GLY A 570 39.68 -24.40 -40.26
CA GLY A 570 39.86 -24.86 -41.62
C GLY A 570 41.11 -25.71 -41.66
N LEU A 571 40.97 -27.02 -41.66
CA LEU A 571 42.10 -27.89 -41.99
C LEU A 571 42.62 -27.45 -43.36
N PRO A 572 43.90 -27.05 -43.51
CA PRO A 572 44.39 -26.75 -44.82
C PRO A 572 44.30 -28.05 -45.64
N LEU A 573 43.39 -28.05 -46.61
CA LEU A 573 43.35 -29.09 -47.63
C LEU A 573 44.58 -28.95 -48.51
N THR A 574 45.76 -29.24 -47.95
CA THR A 574 46.98 -29.31 -48.72
C THR A 574 47.00 -30.62 -49.49
N GLY A 575 46.46 -30.57 -50.69
CA GLY A 575 46.86 -31.46 -51.76
C GLY A 575 46.38 -32.92 -51.76
N LEU A 576 45.57 -33.39 -50.82
CA LEU A 576 44.91 -34.69 -50.91
C LEU A 576 43.42 -34.51 -51.04
N ASN A 577 42.80 -35.15 -52.04
CA ASN A 577 41.36 -35.20 -52.24
C ASN A 577 40.67 -35.57 -50.92
N GLY A 578 39.66 -34.78 -50.50
CA GLY A 578 39.01 -34.86 -49.20
C GLY A 578 38.52 -36.23 -48.75
N VAL A 579 38.44 -37.19 -49.68
CA VAL A 579 38.08 -38.59 -49.41
C VAL A 579 39.21 -39.33 -48.67
N THR A 580 40.49 -39.00 -48.91
CA THR A 580 41.65 -39.71 -48.31
C THR A 580 41.82 -39.38 -46.85
N PHE A 581 41.56 -38.13 -46.40
CA PHE A 581 41.66 -37.74 -44.99
C PHE A 581 40.53 -38.34 -44.15
N THR A 582 39.35 -38.45 -44.70
CA THR A 582 38.22 -39.11 -44.01
C THR A 582 38.49 -40.59 -43.77
N TRP A 583 39.18 -41.23 -44.69
CA TRP A 583 39.57 -42.63 -44.55
C TRP A 583 40.71 -42.82 -43.55
N ILE A 584 41.70 -41.91 -43.49
CA ILE A 584 42.82 -41.99 -42.53
C ILE A 584 42.31 -41.67 -41.14
N ALA A 585 41.51 -40.62 -40.95
CA ALA A 585 40.95 -40.27 -39.65
C ALA A 585 39.93 -41.34 -39.17
N GLY A 586 39.07 -41.81 -40.02
CA GLY A 586 38.16 -42.90 -39.71
C GLY A 586 38.87 -44.23 -39.43
N GLY A 587 39.91 -44.55 -40.17
CA GLY A 587 40.74 -45.72 -39.93
C GLY A 587 41.52 -45.67 -38.60
N ALA A 588 42.03 -44.50 -38.22
CA ALA A 588 42.71 -44.31 -36.93
C ALA A 588 41.75 -44.44 -35.73
N VAL A 589 40.56 -43.89 -35.83
CA VAL A 589 39.51 -44.04 -34.79
C VAL A 589 39.05 -45.50 -34.68
N LEU A 590 38.88 -46.22 -35.82
CA LEU A 590 38.56 -47.64 -35.82
C LEU A 590 39.68 -48.49 -35.22
N CYS A 591 40.95 -48.20 -35.51
CA CYS A 591 42.09 -48.92 -34.94
C CYS A 591 42.23 -48.66 -33.43
N ILE A 592 42.00 -47.44 -32.96
CA ILE A 592 41.99 -47.12 -31.53
C ILE A 592 40.80 -47.79 -30.83
N GLY A 593 39.64 -47.79 -31.42
CA GLY A 593 38.45 -48.47 -30.91
C GLY A 593 38.62 -49.98 -30.80
N VAL A 594 39.19 -50.63 -31.84
CA VAL A 594 39.50 -52.07 -31.83
C VAL A 594 40.60 -52.40 -30.84
N ALA A 595 41.67 -51.60 -30.73
CA ALA A 595 42.72 -51.79 -29.73
C ALA A 595 42.17 -51.65 -28.28
N HIS A 596 41.24 -50.74 -28.07
CA HIS A 596 40.61 -50.57 -26.75
C HIS A 596 39.69 -51.77 -26.41
N LEU A 597 38.94 -52.27 -27.39
CA LEU A 597 38.09 -53.46 -27.25
C LEU A 597 38.93 -54.73 -26.98
N ILE A 598 40.08 -54.91 -27.65
CA ILE A 598 40.97 -56.03 -27.41
C ILE A 598 41.59 -55.92 -26.01
N ARG A 599 41.94 -54.73 -25.57
CA ARG A 599 42.54 -54.50 -24.26
C ARG A 599 41.51 -54.71 -23.13
N SER A 600 40.29 -54.31 -23.32
CA SER A 600 39.24 -54.53 -22.33
C SER A 600 38.82 -56.00 -22.25
N ARG A 601 38.82 -56.75 -23.37
CA ARG A 601 38.62 -58.19 -23.35
C ARG A 601 39.75 -58.93 -22.65
N LYS A 602 41.00 -58.58 -22.88
CA LYS A 602 42.12 -59.17 -22.20
C LYS A 602 42.12 -58.91 -20.68
N GLN A 603 41.69 -57.72 -20.24
CA GLN A 603 41.49 -57.44 -18.82
C GLN A 603 40.30 -58.19 -18.18
N ALA A 604 39.25 -58.45 -18.96
CA ALA A 604 38.16 -59.26 -18.48
C ALA A 604 38.52 -60.75 -18.34
N GLU A 605 39.34 -61.30 -19.25
CA GLU A 605 39.83 -62.69 -19.20
C GLU A 605 40.85 -62.88 -18.08
N GLU A 606 41.64 -61.88 -17.70
CA GLU A 606 42.59 -61.93 -16.57
C GLU A 606 41.86 -61.81 -15.22
N SER A 607 40.66 -61.21 -15.16
CA SER A 607 39.87 -61.12 -13.91
C SER A 607 38.99 -62.32 -13.64
N GLU A 608 38.84 -63.29 -14.59
CA GLU A 608 38.15 -64.59 -14.36
C GLU A 608 39.11 -65.75 -13.97
N GLN A 609 40.43 -65.47 -13.83
CA GLN A 609 41.43 -66.47 -13.44
C GLN A 609 42.05 -66.21 -12.03
N GLU A 610 41.57 -65.25 -11.26
CA GLU A 610 41.80 -65.14 -9.83
C GLU A 610 40.44 -65.42 -9.09
#